data_f59fc752219170f50cba0fa469808fed
#
_entry.id   f59fc752219170f50cba0fa469808fed
#
_cell.length_a   1.000
_cell.length_b   1.000
_cell.length_c   1.000
_cell.angle_alpha   90.00
_cell.angle_beta   90.00
_cell.angle_gamma   90.00
#
_symmetry.space_group_name_H-M   'P 1'
#
loop_
_entity.id
_entity.type
_entity.pdbx_description
1 polymer ?
#
loop_
_entity_poly.entity_id
_entity_poly.type
_entity_poly.pdbx_seq_one_letter_code
_entity_poly.pdbx_strand_id
1 'polypeptide(L)'
;NITFDTGSSAIQGGFTSVLDSVVMVAKEFDKTLMQINGYTDSTGSFQTNQSLSEQRAGSVARYFMNQGIPASRIRSTGYGPRDPIADNSTASGRSQNRRVEIEMLPMQQ
;
A
#
# COMPACT_ATOMS: atom_id res chain seq x y z
N ASN A 1 8.01 -2.88 -2.88
CA ASN A 1 6.60 -2.54 -3.10
C ASN A 1 5.73 -3.79 -3.16
N ILE A 2 4.49 -3.63 -2.76
CA ILE A 2 3.48 -4.68 -2.84
C ILE A 2 2.61 -4.37 -4.04
N THR A 3 2.48 -5.32 -4.98
CA THR A 3 1.70 -5.11 -6.21
C THR A 3 0.38 -5.87 -6.16
N PHE A 4 -0.56 -5.43 -7.00
CA PHE A 4 -1.93 -5.93 -7.03
C PHE A 4 -2.34 -6.29 -8.46
N ASP A 5 -3.22 -7.26 -8.58
CA ASP A 5 -3.85 -7.58 -9.86
C ASP A 5 -4.75 -6.44 -10.32
N THR A 6 -5.03 -6.41 -11.61
CA THR A 6 -5.94 -5.43 -12.22
C THR A 6 -7.29 -5.45 -11.49
N GLY A 7 -7.74 -4.27 -11.07
CA GLY A 7 -9.03 -4.09 -10.41
C GLY A 7 -9.16 -4.71 -9.02
N SER A 8 -8.07 -5.24 -8.46
CA SER A 8 -8.10 -5.93 -7.17
C SER A 8 -7.43 -5.11 -6.07
N SER A 9 -7.97 -5.19 -4.86
CA SER A 9 -7.36 -4.69 -3.63
C SER A 9 -7.00 -5.84 -2.67
N ALA A 10 -7.08 -7.09 -3.14
CA ALA A 10 -6.72 -8.25 -2.35
C ALA A 10 -5.20 -8.42 -2.32
N ILE A 11 -4.64 -8.61 -1.13
CA ILE A 11 -3.20 -8.87 -0.96
C ILE A 11 -2.91 -10.27 -1.48
N GLN A 12 -1.97 -10.35 -2.44
CA GLN A 12 -1.53 -11.65 -2.97
C GLN A 12 -0.70 -12.38 -1.92
N GLY A 13 -0.87 -13.71 -1.84
CA GLY A 13 -0.21 -14.53 -0.83
C GLY A 13 1.32 -14.44 -0.84
N GLY A 14 1.91 -14.19 -2.01
CA GLY A 14 3.36 -14.04 -2.13
C GLY A 14 3.94 -12.82 -1.40
N PHE A 15 3.10 -11.87 -0.98
CA PHE A 15 3.55 -10.67 -0.28
C PHE A 15 3.40 -10.75 1.24
N THR A 16 2.81 -11.81 1.78
CA THR A 16 2.59 -11.91 3.24
C THR A 16 3.91 -11.96 4.01
N SER A 17 4.93 -12.62 3.49
CA SER A 17 6.23 -12.66 4.16
C SER A 17 6.89 -11.28 4.22
N VAL A 18 6.72 -10.48 3.16
CA VAL A 18 7.22 -9.09 3.14
C VAL A 18 6.50 -8.27 4.20
N LEU A 19 5.17 -8.39 4.26
CA LEU A 19 4.37 -7.67 5.26
C LEU A 19 4.70 -8.09 6.68
N ASP A 20 4.93 -9.38 6.90
CA ASP A 20 5.31 -9.89 8.22
C ASP A 20 6.67 -9.34 8.66
N SER A 21 7.61 -9.18 7.72
CA SER A 21 8.89 -8.55 8.02
C SER A 21 8.73 -7.09 8.44
N VAL A 22 7.84 -6.38 7.77
CA VAL A 22 7.52 -4.97 8.15
C VAL A 22 6.90 -4.93 9.54
N VAL A 23 6.00 -5.86 9.84
CA VAL A 23 5.38 -5.98 11.18
C VAL A 23 6.43 -6.16 12.25
N MET A 24 7.41 -7.05 12.03
CA MET A 24 8.50 -7.29 12.99
C MET A 24 9.28 -6.01 13.28
N VAL A 25 9.62 -5.27 12.23
CA VAL A 25 10.36 -4.00 12.39
C VAL A 25 9.50 -2.97 13.11
N ALA A 26 8.22 -2.88 12.76
CA ALA A 26 7.31 -1.92 13.39
C ALA A 26 7.10 -2.20 14.89
N LYS A 27 7.09 -3.48 15.28
CA LYS A 27 6.97 -3.85 16.70
C LYS A 27 8.24 -3.57 17.48
N GLU A 28 9.39 -3.75 16.85
CA GLU A 28 10.68 -3.44 17.48
C GLU A 28 10.86 -1.93 17.66
N PHE A 29 10.48 -1.15 16.65
CA PHE A 29 10.57 0.30 16.68
C PHE A 29 9.19 0.89 16.90
N ASP A 30 8.66 0.75 18.11
CA ASP A 30 7.26 1.02 18.45
C ASP A 30 6.88 2.50 18.43
N LYS A 31 7.85 3.40 18.25
CA LYS A 31 7.60 4.84 18.11
C LYS A 31 7.71 5.29 16.65
N THR A 32 7.23 4.46 15.74
CA THR A 32 7.15 4.79 14.32
C THR A 32 5.69 4.83 13.86
N LEU A 33 5.44 5.73 12.93
CA LEU A 33 4.18 5.84 12.20
C LEU A 33 4.35 5.10 10.87
N MET A 34 3.37 4.29 10.51
CA MET A 34 3.36 3.58 9.24
C MET A 34 2.47 4.33 8.27
N GLN A 35 3.06 4.93 7.24
CA GLN A 35 2.33 5.61 6.18
C GLN A 35 2.21 4.65 4.99
N ILE A 36 0.97 4.30 4.65
CA ILE A 36 0.65 3.34 3.60
C ILE A 36 0.05 4.09 2.43
N ASN A 37 0.71 4.04 1.28
CA ASN A 37 0.32 4.79 0.10
C ASN A 37 -0.11 3.84 -1.01
N GLY A 38 -1.35 3.96 -1.47
CA GLY A 38 -1.91 3.13 -2.52
C GLY A 38 -1.94 3.83 -3.87
N TYR A 39 -1.69 3.06 -4.92
CA TYR A 39 -1.61 3.58 -6.30
C TYR A 39 -2.28 2.63 -7.27
N THR A 40 -2.61 3.17 -8.46
CA THR A 40 -3.14 2.39 -9.59
C THR A 40 -2.33 2.66 -10.85
N ASP A 41 -2.54 1.86 -11.89
CA ASP A 41 -2.13 2.24 -13.23
C ASP A 41 -3.10 3.31 -13.78
N SER A 42 -2.90 3.74 -15.02
CA SER A 42 -3.69 4.83 -15.61
C SER A 42 -4.97 4.34 -16.30
N THR A 43 -5.30 3.05 -16.24
CA THR A 43 -6.46 2.48 -16.91
C THR A 43 -7.74 2.83 -16.17
N GLY A 44 -8.76 3.30 -16.91
CA GLY A 44 -10.07 3.59 -16.34
C GLY A 44 -10.22 5.03 -15.86
N SER A 45 -11.30 5.31 -15.13
CA SER A 45 -11.62 6.65 -14.67
C SER A 45 -10.78 7.04 -13.45
N PHE A 46 -10.55 8.33 -13.29
CA PHE A 46 -9.84 8.85 -12.12
C PHE A 46 -10.56 8.48 -10.80
N GLN A 47 -11.89 8.62 -10.78
CA GLN A 47 -12.66 8.32 -9.57
C GLN A 47 -12.56 6.85 -9.17
N THR A 48 -12.68 5.93 -10.13
CA THR A 48 -12.53 4.51 -9.86
C THR A 48 -11.14 4.19 -9.33
N ASN A 49 -10.10 4.79 -9.93
CA ASN A 49 -8.73 4.57 -9.52
C ASN A 49 -8.43 5.18 -8.16
N GLN A 50 -9.00 6.35 -7.86
CA GLN A 50 -8.85 6.94 -6.53
C GLN A 50 -9.44 6.02 -5.46
N SER A 51 -10.64 5.51 -5.66
CA SER A 51 -11.29 4.58 -4.74
C SER A 51 -10.49 3.27 -4.61
N LEU A 52 -10.02 2.72 -5.73
CA LEU A 52 -9.23 1.46 -5.72
C LEU A 52 -7.91 1.63 -4.96
N SER A 53 -7.24 2.76 -5.14
CA SER A 53 -5.98 3.04 -4.43
C SER A 53 -6.19 3.15 -2.93
N GLU A 54 -7.30 3.76 -2.51
CA GLU A 54 -7.68 3.82 -1.09
C GLU A 54 -7.96 2.43 -0.54
N GLN A 55 -8.64 1.58 -1.31
CA GLN A 55 -8.93 0.19 -0.92
C GLN A 55 -7.66 -0.63 -0.80
N ARG A 56 -6.70 -0.44 -1.71
CA ARG A 56 -5.40 -1.13 -1.65
C ARG A 56 -4.62 -0.75 -0.40
N ALA A 57 -4.50 0.53 -0.13
CA ALA A 57 -3.86 1.01 1.10
C ALA A 57 -4.59 0.50 2.34
N GLY A 58 -5.92 0.51 2.31
CA GLY A 58 -6.76 0.02 3.40
C GLY A 58 -6.58 -1.47 3.67
N SER A 59 -6.39 -2.28 2.63
CA SER A 59 -6.15 -3.72 2.80
C SER A 59 -4.85 -3.98 3.56
N VAL A 60 -3.80 -3.23 3.24
CA VAL A 60 -2.51 -3.35 3.93
C VAL A 60 -2.63 -2.84 5.36
N ALA A 61 -3.34 -1.72 5.58
CA ALA A 61 -3.60 -1.19 6.91
C ALA A 61 -4.32 -2.22 7.80
N ARG A 62 -5.35 -2.87 7.27
CA ARG A 62 -6.08 -3.92 8.01
C ARG A 62 -5.19 -5.12 8.33
N TYR A 63 -4.31 -5.50 7.41
CA TYR A 63 -3.35 -6.56 7.68
C TYR A 63 -2.50 -6.23 8.89
N PHE A 64 -1.95 -5.02 8.94
CA PHE A 64 -1.10 -4.59 10.07
C PHE A 64 -1.88 -4.53 11.38
N MET A 65 -3.12 -4.04 11.36
CA MET A 65 -3.96 -4.01 12.56
C MET A 65 -4.24 -5.42 13.07
N ASN A 66 -4.49 -6.36 12.17
CA ASN A 66 -4.72 -7.76 12.52
C ASN A 66 -3.47 -8.43 13.11
N GLN A 67 -2.29 -7.90 12.82
CA GLN A 67 -1.02 -8.37 13.39
C GLN A 67 -0.68 -7.66 14.71
N GLY A 68 -1.56 -6.82 15.22
CA GLY A 68 -1.41 -6.20 16.53
C GLY A 68 -0.80 -4.80 16.53
N ILE A 69 -0.66 -4.16 15.36
CA ILE A 69 -0.18 -2.78 15.31
C ILE A 69 -1.38 -1.86 15.56
N PRO A 70 -1.29 -0.94 16.54
CA PRO A 70 -2.41 -0.06 16.86
C PRO A 70 -2.77 0.86 15.69
N ALA A 71 -4.07 1.10 15.51
CA ALA A 71 -4.55 1.99 14.45
C ALA A 71 -3.98 3.40 14.56
N SER A 72 -3.65 3.85 15.78
CA SER A 72 -3.03 5.17 16.01
C SER A 72 -1.64 5.33 15.37
N ARG A 73 -1.01 4.22 14.99
CA ARG A 73 0.30 4.22 14.33
C ARG A 73 0.22 4.00 12.84
N ILE A 74 -1.00 3.95 12.27
CA ILE A 74 -1.20 3.59 10.86
C ILE A 74 -1.97 4.71 10.17
N ARG A 75 -1.43 5.19 9.04
CA ARG A 75 -2.14 6.09 8.12
C ARG A 75 -2.17 5.45 6.74
N SER A 76 -3.32 5.52 6.08
CA SER A 76 -3.45 5.01 4.72
C SER A 76 -4.00 6.09 3.82
N THR A 77 -3.41 6.24 2.64
CA THR A 77 -3.78 7.26 1.67
C THR A 77 -3.80 6.65 0.27
N GLY A 78 -4.84 6.96 -0.51
CA GLY A 78 -4.92 6.58 -1.91
C GLY A 78 -4.55 7.75 -2.80
N TYR A 79 -3.65 7.53 -3.74
CA TYR A 79 -3.19 8.53 -4.69
C TYR A 79 -3.71 8.31 -6.10
N GLY A 80 -4.47 7.25 -6.33
CA GLY A 80 -4.98 6.93 -7.66
C GLY A 80 -3.85 6.65 -8.65
N PRO A 81 -3.95 7.16 -9.89
CA PRO A 81 -2.92 6.92 -10.90
C PRO A 81 -1.75 7.90 -10.84
N ARG A 82 -1.66 8.71 -9.79
CA ARG A 82 -0.58 9.70 -9.64
C ARG A 82 0.74 9.02 -9.36
N ASP A 83 1.83 9.72 -9.66
CA ASP A 83 3.19 9.33 -9.35
C ASP A 83 3.57 7.94 -9.89
N PRO A 84 3.38 7.68 -11.20
CA PRO A 84 3.73 6.39 -11.76
C PRO A 84 5.24 6.16 -11.65
N ILE A 85 5.62 4.91 -11.35
CA ILE A 85 7.03 4.50 -11.27
C ILE A 85 7.49 3.76 -12.51
N ALA A 86 6.57 3.49 -13.45
CA ALA A 86 6.86 2.76 -14.67
C ALA A 86 5.94 3.24 -15.78
N ASP A 87 6.22 2.76 -17.00
CA ASP A 87 5.50 3.18 -18.20
C ASP A 87 4.10 2.55 -18.24
N ASN A 88 3.06 3.38 -18.20
CA ASN A 88 1.66 2.93 -18.28
C ASN A 88 1.27 2.42 -19.67
N SER A 89 2.08 2.65 -20.68
CA SER A 89 1.80 2.15 -22.04
C SER A 89 2.11 0.67 -22.21
N THR A 90 2.84 0.07 -21.27
CA THR A 90 3.19 -1.36 -21.30
C THR A 90 2.46 -2.10 -20.19
N ALA A 91 2.15 -3.39 -20.42
CA ALA A 91 1.54 -4.23 -19.39
C ALA A 91 2.46 -4.40 -18.19
N SER A 92 3.76 -4.54 -18.43
CA SER A 92 4.76 -4.66 -17.36
C SER A 92 4.80 -3.38 -16.51
N GLY A 93 4.80 -2.21 -17.14
CA GLY A 93 4.81 -0.93 -16.44
C GLY A 93 3.54 -0.72 -15.64
N ARG A 94 2.38 -1.04 -16.20
CA ARG A 94 1.11 -0.95 -15.47
C ARG A 94 1.11 -1.85 -14.23
N SER A 95 1.65 -3.06 -14.35
CA SER A 95 1.77 -3.99 -13.22
C SER A 95 2.59 -3.39 -12.08
N GLN A 96 3.67 -2.70 -12.38
CA GLN A 96 4.50 -2.03 -11.38
C GLN A 96 3.78 -0.84 -10.74
N ASN A 97 2.92 -0.16 -11.48
CA ASN A 97 2.19 1.01 -10.98
C ASN A 97 1.03 0.62 -10.06
N ARG A 98 0.49 -0.60 -10.16
CA ARG A 98 -0.55 -1.12 -9.26
C ARG A 98 0.09 -1.58 -7.96
N ARG A 99 0.36 -0.63 -7.07
CA ARG A 99 1.20 -0.92 -5.90
C ARG A 99 0.74 -0.23 -4.63
N VAL A 100 1.25 -0.72 -3.52
CA VAL A 100 1.27 -0.03 -2.23
C VAL A 100 2.73 0.16 -1.82
N GLU A 101 3.05 1.36 -1.38
CA GLU A 101 4.34 1.73 -0.79
C GLU A 101 4.14 1.98 0.69
N ILE A 102 5.10 1.54 1.50
CA ILE A 102 5.03 1.70 2.95
C ILE A 102 6.24 2.50 3.42
N GLU A 103 5.96 3.58 4.15
CA GLU A 103 6.99 4.39 4.77
C GLU A 103 6.89 4.23 6.29
N MET A 104 8.03 4.08 6.94
CA MET A 104 8.10 4.09 8.40
C MET A 104 8.73 5.40 8.83
N LEU A 105 7.97 6.22 9.58
CA LEU A 105 8.35 7.57 9.97
C LEU A 105 8.46 7.65 11.49
N PRO A 106 9.44 8.40 12.03
CA PRO A 106 9.49 8.62 13.48
C PRO A 106 8.23 9.35 13.94
N MET A 107 7.66 8.91 15.05
CA MET A 107 6.56 9.65 15.67
C MET A 107 7.10 10.85 16.41
N GLN A 108 6.47 11.99 16.21
CA GLN A 108 6.80 13.19 16.99
C GLN A 108 6.21 13.08 18.38
N GLN A 109 6.95 13.56 19.34
CA GLN A 109 6.54 13.56 20.73
C GLN A 109 5.90 14.88 21.13
#